data_91164c37de49413014067df830d1bb11
#
_entry.id   91164c37de49413014067df830d1bb11
#
_cell.length_a   1.000
_cell.length_b   1.000
_cell.length_c   1.000
_cell.angle_alpha   90.00
_cell.angle_beta   90.00
_cell.angle_gamma   90.00
#
_symmetry.space_group_name_H-M   'P 1'
#
loop_
_entity.id
_entity.type
_entity.pdbx_description
1 polymer ?
#
loop_
_entity_poly.entity_id
_entity_poly.type
_entity_poly.pdbx_seq_one_letter_code
_entity_poly.pdbx_strand_id
1 'polypeptide(L)'
;MLFRSQGEDRKSFASNLNKLKDDINHLINSKISFFEQNEINKKLLEDRIDVTLPGRPITFGKIHPVTQVIDEITAIFGEIGFSVAEGPDVENEYNNFTALNTPPHHPARDMHDTFYLGQDKEILLRTHTSPVQIRTMLSGKPPFKIIAPGRTYRCDSDQTHTPMFHQVEGLHIDKNINMGHLKGVLDYFIRKFFEVDKIRSEEHTSELQ
;
A
#
# COMPACT_ATOMS: atom_id res chain seq x y z
N MET A 1 -53.77 -43.23 -62.37
CA MET A 1 -53.66 -44.68 -62.08
C MET A 1 -52.98 -44.82 -60.75
N LEU A 2 -53.73 -45.11 -59.69
CA LEU A 2 -53.19 -45.25 -58.30
C LEU A 2 -52.62 -46.64 -58.17
N PHE A 3 -51.31 -46.71 -57.94
CA PHE A 3 -50.66 -47.97 -57.62
C PHE A 3 -51.21 -48.53 -56.30
N ARG A 4 -52.05 -49.55 -56.40
CA ARG A 4 -52.37 -50.49 -55.31
C ARG A 4 -51.25 -51.53 -55.29
N SER A 5 -50.12 -51.25 -54.71
CA SER A 5 -49.13 -52.27 -54.38
C SER A 5 -49.65 -53.11 -53.22
N GLN A 6 -49.44 -54.45 -53.25
CA GLN A 6 -49.82 -55.38 -52.19
C GLN A 6 -49.06 -55.05 -50.92
N GLY A 7 -49.59 -55.36 -49.72
CA GLY A 7 -49.10 -54.91 -48.44
C GLY A 7 -47.64 -55.27 -48.12
N GLU A 8 -47.08 -56.28 -48.72
CA GLU A 8 -45.68 -56.68 -48.57
C GLU A 8 -44.70 -55.78 -49.33
N ASP A 9 -45.07 -55.30 -50.55
CA ASP A 9 -44.29 -54.42 -51.36
C ASP A 9 -44.19 -53.00 -50.66
N ARG A 10 -45.24 -52.60 -49.99
CA ARG A 10 -45.28 -51.40 -49.24
C ARG A 10 -44.32 -51.37 -48.03
N LYS A 11 -44.28 -52.51 -47.29
CA LYS A 11 -43.38 -52.73 -46.14
C LYS A 11 -41.91 -52.72 -46.59
N SER A 12 -41.65 -53.51 -47.67
CA SER A 12 -40.29 -53.53 -48.26
C SER A 12 -39.83 -52.14 -48.74
N PHE A 13 -40.69 -51.42 -49.44
CA PHE A 13 -40.38 -50.05 -49.90
C PHE A 13 -40.16 -49.07 -48.74
N ALA A 14 -41.01 -49.12 -47.68
CA ALA A 14 -40.86 -48.28 -46.50
C ALA A 14 -39.56 -48.63 -45.76
N SER A 15 -39.18 -49.92 -45.64
CA SER A 15 -37.92 -50.34 -45.06
C SER A 15 -36.69 -49.79 -45.80
N ASN A 16 -36.73 -49.88 -47.15
CA ASN A 16 -35.64 -49.38 -47.99
C ASN A 16 -35.54 -47.86 -47.93
N LEU A 17 -36.68 -47.14 -47.88
CA LEU A 17 -36.71 -45.71 -47.73
C LEU A 17 -36.13 -45.23 -46.39
N ASN A 18 -36.47 -45.95 -45.30
CA ASN A 18 -35.89 -45.68 -43.97
C ASN A 18 -34.36 -45.90 -43.95
N LYS A 19 -33.90 -47.01 -44.51
CA LYS A 19 -32.47 -47.28 -44.66
C LYS A 19 -31.75 -46.16 -45.43
N LEU A 20 -32.31 -45.78 -46.59
CA LEU A 20 -31.73 -44.68 -47.36
C LEU A 20 -31.70 -43.38 -46.59
N LYS A 21 -32.75 -43.07 -45.81
CA LYS A 21 -32.82 -41.92 -44.96
C LYS A 21 -31.71 -41.98 -43.88
N ASP A 22 -31.55 -43.14 -43.24
CA ASP A 22 -30.53 -43.30 -42.20
C ASP A 22 -29.12 -43.20 -42.80
N ASP A 23 -28.86 -43.80 -43.95
CA ASP A 23 -27.61 -43.68 -44.67
C ASP A 23 -27.26 -42.23 -45.03
N ILE A 24 -28.24 -41.49 -45.56
CA ILE A 24 -28.08 -40.09 -45.89
C ILE A 24 -27.78 -39.27 -44.63
N ASN A 25 -28.54 -39.47 -43.53
CA ASN A 25 -28.29 -38.79 -42.26
C ASN A 25 -26.89 -39.09 -41.71
N HIS A 26 -26.46 -40.34 -41.80
CA HIS A 26 -25.13 -40.74 -41.37
C HIS A 26 -24.04 -40.03 -42.20
N LEU A 27 -24.20 -39.98 -43.52
CA LEU A 27 -23.28 -39.25 -44.41
C LEU A 27 -23.24 -37.73 -44.12
N ILE A 28 -24.42 -37.11 -43.88
CA ILE A 28 -24.48 -35.71 -43.52
C ILE A 28 -23.76 -35.46 -42.21
N ASN A 29 -24.07 -36.22 -41.16
CA ASN A 29 -23.45 -36.04 -39.85
C ASN A 29 -21.93 -36.28 -39.90
N SER A 30 -21.48 -37.27 -40.66
CA SER A 30 -20.03 -37.51 -40.81
C SER A 30 -19.32 -36.36 -41.51
N LYS A 31 -19.99 -35.73 -42.50
CA LYS A 31 -19.44 -34.53 -43.17
C LYS A 31 -19.46 -33.33 -42.29
N ILE A 32 -20.50 -33.08 -41.51
CA ILE A 32 -20.56 -32.00 -40.54
C ILE A 32 -19.40 -32.10 -39.56
N SER A 33 -19.25 -33.29 -38.91
CA SER A 33 -18.15 -33.54 -37.98
C SER A 33 -16.76 -33.32 -38.62
N PHE A 34 -16.60 -33.75 -39.87
CA PHE A 34 -15.35 -33.49 -40.61
C PHE A 34 -15.08 -32.00 -40.80
N PHE A 35 -16.09 -31.23 -41.16
CA PHE A 35 -15.91 -29.78 -41.34
C PHE A 35 -15.65 -29.04 -40.02
N GLU A 36 -16.37 -29.41 -38.95
CA GLU A 36 -16.16 -28.89 -37.61
C GLU A 36 -14.71 -29.16 -37.14
N GLN A 37 -14.25 -30.41 -37.33
CA GLN A 37 -12.87 -30.76 -36.97
C GLN A 37 -11.82 -29.97 -37.77
N ASN A 38 -12.08 -29.75 -39.07
CA ASN A 38 -11.19 -28.95 -39.88
C ASN A 38 -11.17 -27.46 -39.46
N GLU A 39 -12.31 -26.89 -39.12
CA GLU A 39 -12.38 -25.52 -38.58
C GLU A 39 -11.62 -25.40 -37.26
N ILE A 40 -11.80 -26.38 -36.35
CA ILE A 40 -11.06 -26.40 -35.09
C ILE A 40 -9.55 -26.49 -35.35
N ASN A 41 -9.13 -27.39 -36.22
CA ASN A 41 -7.71 -27.57 -36.55
C ASN A 41 -7.12 -26.30 -37.20
N LYS A 42 -7.88 -25.60 -38.04
CA LYS A 42 -7.47 -24.34 -38.65
C LYS A 42 -7.30 -23.24 -37.58
N LYS A 43 -8.26 -23.08 -36.68
CA LYS A 43 -8.16 -22.15 -35.55
C LYS A 43 -6.99 -22.46 -34.65
N LEU A 44 -6.76 -23.74 -34.32
CA LEU A 44 -5.60 -24.14 -33.51
C LEU A 44 -4.24 -23.83 -34.15
N LEU A 45 -4.17 -23.84 -35.48
CA LEU A 45 -2.96 -23.43 -36.21
C LEU A 45 -2.78 -21.90 -36.24
N GLU A 46 -3.88 -21.16 -36.40
CA GLU A 46 -3.89 -19.69 -36.41
C GLU A 46 -3.59 -19.11 -34.99
N ASP A 47 -4.14 -19.75 -33.94
CA ASP A 47 -3.97 -19.35 -32.55
C ASP A 47 -2.70 -19.94 -31.88
N ARG A 48 -1.79 -20.49 -32.67
CA ARG A 48 -0.55 -21.10 -32.14
C ARG A 48 0.30 -20.05 -31.43
N ILE A 49 0.34 -20.15 -30.11
CA ILE A 49 1.23 -19.32 -29.27
C ILE A 49 2.60 -19.97 -29.22
N ASP A 50 3.65 -19.21 -29.50
CA ASP A 50 5.02 -19.65 -29.32
C ASP A 50 5.37 -19.69 -27.83
N VAL A 51 5.33 -20.90 -27.25
CA VAL A 51 5.64 -21.13 -25.83
C VAL A 51 7.16 -21.12 -25.54
N THR A 52 8.00 -21.01 -26.58
CA THR A 52 9.47 -20.89 -26.40
C THR A 52 9.90 -19.44 -26.11
N LEU A 53 9.03 -18.48 -26.37
CA LEU A 53 9.27 -17.09 -25.99
C LEU A 53 9.32 -16.98 -24.48
N PRO A 54 10.30 -16.24 -23.92
CA PRO A 54 10.33 -15.98 -22.48
C PRO A 54 9.05 -15.27 -22.05
N GLY A 55 8.48 -15.70 -20.92
CA GLY A 55 7.33 -15.04 -20.30
C GLY A 55 7.62 -13.55 -20.08
N ARG A 56 6.57 -12.73 -19.94
CA ARG A 56 6.76 -11.33 -19.57
C ARG A 56 7.58 -11.24 -18.30
N PRO A 57 8.66 -10.43 -18.27
CA PRO A 57 9.48 -10.30 -17.08
C PRO A 57 8.60 -9.84 -15.91
N ILE A 58 8.60 -10.62 -14.83
CA ILE A 58 7.98 -10.21 -13.59
C ILE A 58 8.90 -9.16 -12.98
N THR A 59 8.50 -7.90 -13.02
CA THR A 59 9.20 -6.83 -12.31
C THR A 59 8.90 -6.99 -10.82
N PHE A 60 9.89 -7.41 -10.05
CA PHE A 60 9.79 -7.37 -8.60
C PHE A 60 9.71 -5.90 -8.17
N GLY A 61 8.69 -5.57 -7.39
CA GLY A 61 8.59 -4.27 -6.74
C GLY A 61 9.78 -4.06 -5.82
N LYS A 62 10.18 -2.79 -5.63
CA LYS A 62 11.20 -2.40 -4.65
C LYS A 62 10.52 -1.57 -3.56
N ILE A 63 10.99 -1.73 -2.32
CA ILE A 63 10.53 -0.91 -1.20
C ILE A 63 11.03 0.53 -1.42
N HIS A 64 10.16 1.51 -1.18
CA HIS A 64 10.50 2.92 -1.31
C HIS A 64 11.62 3.31 -0.34
N PRO A 65 12.62 4.14 -0.71
CA PRO A 65 13.73 4.51 0.16
C PRO A 65 13.30 5.06 1.53
N VAL A 66 12.27 5.90 1.57
CA VAL A 66 11.74 6.43 2.85
C VAL A 66 11.23 5.29 3.76
N THR A 67 10.55 4.29 3.18
CA THR A 67 10.08 3.14 3.96
C THR A 67 11.28 2.33 4.51
N GLN A 68 12.31 2.11 3.70
CA GLN A 68 13.52 1.43 4.15
C GLN A 68 14.18 2.15 5.33
N VAL A 69 14.28 3.49 5.25
CA VAL A 69 14.83 4.32 6.32
C VAL A 69 13.97 4.24 7.60
N ILE A 70 12.64 4.30 7.46
CA ILE A 70 11.73 4.17 8.61
C ILE A 70 11.86 2.78 9.27
N ASP A 71 11.94 1.73 8.47
CA ASP A 71 12.11 0.35 8.95
C ASP A 71 13.45 0.20 9.71
N GLU A 72 14.52 0.78 9.18
CA GLU A 72 15.85 0.78 9.82
C GLU A 72 15.85 1.55 11.13
N ILE A 73 15.30 2.79 11.15
CA ILE A 73 15.13 3.58 12.38
C ILE A 73 14.33 2.79 13.42
N THR A 74 13.23 2.19 12.99
CA THR A 74 12.36 1.38 13.86
C THR A 74 13.11 0.19 14.45
N ALA A 75 13.92 -0.50 13.66
CA ALA A 75 14.74 -1.61 14.15
C ALA A 75 15.76 -1.16 15.19
N ILE A 76 16.50 -0.08 14.93
CA ILE A 76 17.50 0.47 15.85
C ILE A 76 16.86 0.89 17.19
N PHE A 77 15.75 1.60 17.15
CA PHE A 77 15.04 1.99 18.39
C PHE A 77 14.41 0.79 19.10
N GLY A 78 13.98 -0.22 18.36
CA GLY A 78 13.49 -1.50 18.90
C GLY A 78 14.55 -2.23 19.72
N GLU A 79 15.83 -2.24 19.28
CA GLU A 79 16.95 -2.83 20.01
C GLU A 79 17.13 -2.24 21.42
N ILE A 80 16.81 -0.97 21.59
CA ILE A 80 16.91 -0.27 22.90
C ILE A 80 15.57 -0.15 23.61
N GLY A 81 14.56 -0.91 23.16
CA GLY A 81 13.27 -1.11 23.85
C GLY A 81 12.23 -0.02 23.61
N PHE A 82 12.30 0.74 22.52
CA PHE A 82 11.21 1.57 22.08
C PHE A 82 10.20 0.76 21.27
N SER A 83 8.93 1.07 21.42
CA SER A 83 7.84 0.57 20.58
C SER A 83 7.38 1.65 19.60
N VAL A 84 6.81 1.23 18.47
CA VAL A 84 6.22 2.17 17.50
C VAL A 84 4.82 2.54 17.95
N ALA A 85 4.51 3.84 17.94
CA ALA A 85 3.17 4.37 18.10
C ALA A 85 2.75 5.08 16.82
N GLU A 86 1.53 4.85 16.38
CA GLU A 86 0.97 5.44 15.17
C GLU A 86 -0.22 6.34 15.50
N GLY A 87 -0.48 7.31 14.63
CA GLY A 87 -1.63 8.21 14.74
C GLY A 87 -2.06 8.75 13.39
N PRO A 88 -3.25 9.36 13.31
CA PRO A 88 -3.80 9.85 12.06
C PRO A 88 -3.04 11.07 11.53
N ASP A 89 -3.02 11.24 10.20
CA ASP A 89 -2.47 12.43 9.54
C ASP A 89 -3.41 13.65 9.74
N VAL A 90 -4.73 13.39 9.79
CA VAL A 90 -5.73 14.41 10.09
C VAL A 90 -5.94 14.46 11.60
N GLU A 91 -5.69 15.60 12.20
CA GLU A 91 -5.66 15.75 13.65
C GLU A 91 -6.50 16.94 14.09
N ASN A 92 -6.87 16.95 15.38
CA ASN A 92 -7.52 18.10 15.98
C ASN A 92 -6.49 19.11 16.51
N GLU A 93 -6.92 20.35 16.60
CA GLU A 93 -6.11 21.48 17.06
C GLU A 93 -5.61 21.25 18.50
N TYR A 94 -6.42 20.64 19.36
CA TYR A 94 -6.05 20.35 20.74
C TYR A 94 -4.79 19.47 20.82
N ASN A 95 -4.76 18.34 20.13
CA ASN A 95 -3.63 17.42 20.17
C ASN A 95 -2.38 17.99 19.47
N ASN A 96 -2.60 18.77 18.39
CA ASN A 96 -1.49 19.30 17.62
C ASN A 96 -0.83 20.53 18.26
N PHE A 97 -1.56 21.29 19.08
CA PHE A 97 -1.07 22.54 19.65
C PHE A 97 -1.35 22.71 21.14
N THR A 98 -2.62 22.71 21.53
CA THR A 98 -3.01 23.09 22.90
C THR A 98 -2.41 22.15 23.95
N ALA A 99 -2.49 20.84 23.74
CA ALA A 99 -1.93 19.85 24.66
C ALA A 99 -0.38 19.86 24.71
N LEU A 100 0.25 20.45 23.71
CA LEU A 100 1.70 20.66 23.64
C LEU A 100 2.13 22.04 24.16
N ASN A 101 1.24 22.75 24.85
CA ASN A 101 1.48 24.07 25.43
C ASN A 101 1.84 25.15 24.37
N THR A 102 1.33 25.03 23.16
CA THR A 102 1.45 26.05 22.13
C THR A 102 0.27 27.02 22.23
N PRO A 103 0.48 28.29 22.61
CA PRO A 103 -0.61 29.24 22.85
C PRO A 103 -1.34 29.66 21.57
N PRO A 104 -2.59 30.20 21.67
CA PRO A 104 -3.41 30.55 20.50
C PRO A 104 -2.78 31.54 19.52
N HIS A 105 -1.89 32.42 19.99
CA HIS A 105 -1.23 33.44 19.17
C HIS A 105 0.18 33.04 18.74
N HIS A 106 0.52 31.77 18.88
CA HIS A 106 1.84 31.30 18.44
C HIS A 106 1.89 31.30 16.90
N PRO A 107 2.96 31.80 16.25
CA PRO A 107 3.07 31.86 14.79
C PRO A 107 2.81 30.52 14.09
N ALA A 108 3.24 29.40 14.67
CA ALA A 108 3.02 28.07 14.11
C ALA A 108 1.53 27.69 13.93
N ARG A 109 0.59 28.45 14.54
CA ARG A 109 -0.86 28.30 14.34
C ARG A 109 -1.39 29.17 13.20
N ASP A 110 -0.53 29.94 12.56
CA ASP A 110 -0.98 30.77 11.44
C ASP A 110 -1.39 29.90 10.25
N MET A 111 -2.35 30.37 9.48
CA MET A 111 -2.80 29.70 8.25
C MET A 111 -1.70 29.61 7.18
N HIS A 112 -0.65 30.41 7.30
CA HIS A 112 0.49 30.34 6.40
C HIS A 112 1.37 29.12 6.64
N ASP A 113 1.37 28.57 7.86
CA ASP A 113 2.23 27.45 8.23
C ASP A 113 1.46 26.12 8.42
N THR A 114 0.13 26.17 8.55
CA THR A 114 -0.71 25.00 8.88
C THR A 114 -1.85 24.81 7.89
N PHE A 115 -2.00 23.59 7.37
CA PHE A 115 -3.15 23.19 6.55
C PHE A 115 -4.36 22.89 7.43
N TYR A 116 -5.29 23.82 7.55
CA TYR A 116 -6.56 23.62 8.20
C TYR A 116 -7.60 23.01 7.24
N LEU A 117 -8.37 22.06 7.74
CA LEU A 117 -9.46 21.38 7.01
C LEU A 117 -10.79 21.95 7.53
N GLY A 118 -11.41 22.85 6.79
CA GLY A 118 -12.65 23.49 7.16
C GLY A 118 -12.47 24.93 7.68
N GLN A 119 -13.61 25.61 7.90
CA GLN A 119 -13.63 27.02 8.30
C GLN A 119 -13.36 27.25 9.78
N ASP A 120 -13.65 26.24 10.61
CA ASP A 120 -13.61 26.37 12.09
C ASP A 120 -12.21 26.19 12.69
N LYS A 121 -11.20 25.88 11.87
CA LYS A 121 -9.80 25.64 12.29
C LYS A 121 -9.63 24.60 13.40
N GLU A 122 -10.62 23.74 13.61
CA GLU A 122 -10.56 22.69 14.62
C GLU A 122 -9.82 21.43 14.15
N ILE A 123 -9.81 21.20 12.83
CA ILE A 123 -9.21 20.02 12.18
C ILE A 123 -8.15 20.50 11.20
N LEU A 124 -7.01 19.82 11.21
CA LEU A 124 -5.85 20.17 10.42
C LEU A 124 -5.05 18.94 9.97
N LEU A 125 -4.17 19.11 9.02
CA LEU A 125 -3.10 18.15 8.77
C LEU A 125 -1.98 18.39 9.79
N ARG A 126 -1.58 17.34 10.52
CA ARG A 126 -0.58 17.46 11.59
C ARG A 126 0.72 18.06 11.09
N THR A 127 1.24 19.04 11.81
CA THR A 127 2.48 19.79 11.47
C THR A 127 3.74 19.09 12.00
N HIS A 128 3.58 18.11 12.88
CA HIS A 128 4.61 17.27 13.47
C HIS A 128 3.99 15.95 13.97
N THR A 129 4.78 15.01 14.42
CA THR A 129 4.29 13.71 14.92
C THR A 129 3.98 13.72 16.42
N SER A 130 4.18 14.83 17.12
CA SER A 130 3.90 14.98 18.57
C SER A 130 2.45 14.70 18.98
N PRO A 131 1.41 14.90 18.15
CA PRO A 131 0.05 14.47 18.49
C PRO A 131 -0.04 12.99 18.88
N VAL A 132 0.80 12.14 18.29
CA VAL A 132 0.89 10.71 18.65
C VAL A 132 1.35 10.52 20.09
N GLN A 133 2.29 11.35 20.55
CA GLN A 133 2.74 11.34 21.96
C GLN A 133 1.59 11.72 22.90
N ILE A 134 0.81 12.74 22.57
CA ILE A 134 -0.37 13.16 23.34
C ILE A 134 -1.39 12.03 23.40
N ARG A 135 -1.72 11.41 22.26
CA ARG A 135 -2.66 10.27 22.20
C ARG A 135 -2.18 9.10 23.06
N THR A 136 -0.88 8.79 22.99
CA THR A 136 -0.28 7.72 23.80
C THR A 136 -0.38 8.03 25.28
N MET A 137 -0.08 9.25 25.71
CA MET A 137 -0.19 9.66 27.10
C MET A 137 -1.65 9.69 27.62
N LEU A 138 -2.59 10.02 26.77
CA LEU A 138 -4.03 9.97 27.09
C LEU A 138 -4.58 8.54 27.19
N SER A 139 -3.98 7.58 26.47
CA SER A 139 -4.46 6.20 26.43
C SER A 139 -3.95 5.32 27.60
N GLY A 140 -2.96 5.78 28.37
CA GLY A 140 -2.35 4.95 29.40
C GLY A 140 -1.68 5.73 30.52
N LYS A 141 -0.86 5.02 31.27
CA LYS A 141 0.00 5.57 32.36
C LYS A 141 1.45 5.21 32.10
N PRO A 142 2.41 6.09 32.50
CA PRO A 142 3.82 5.77 32.42
C PRO A 142 4.17 4.43 33.10
N PRO A 143 5.24 3.75 32.65
CA PRO A 143 6.26 4.26 31.74
C PRO A 143 5.86 4.22 30.26
N PHE A 144 6.30 5.22 29.49
CA PHE A 144 6.18 5.25 28.04
C PHE A 144 7.57 5.28 27.40
N LYS A 145 7.77 4.46 26.38
CA LYS A 145 9.02 4.43 25.60
C LYS A 145 8.68 4.10 24.16
N ILE A 146 8.39 5.15 23.37
CA ILE A 146 7.87 5.03 22.02
C ILE A 146 8.64 5.89 21.03
N ILE A 147 8.59 5.50 19.76
CA ILE A 147 8.86 6.37 18.61
C ILE A 147 7.57 6.55 17.82
N ALA A 148 7.40 7.71 17.22
CA ALA A 148 6.26 8.08 16.38
C ALA A 148 6.74 8.48 14.98
N PRO A 149 6.99 7.52 14.08
CA PRO A 149 7.26 7.80 12.68
C PRO A 149 5.99 8.23 11.97
N GLY A 150 6.08 9.15 11.01
CA GLY A 150 4.93 9.54 10.23
C GLY A 150 5.16 10.70 9.29
N ARG A 151 4.14 10.99 8.48
CA ARG A 151 4.09 12.15 7.60
C ARG A 151 3.67 13.37 8.38
N THR A 152 4.20 14.51 8.00
CA THR A 152 3.88 15.83 8.55
C THR A 152 3.69 16.81 7.42
N TYR A 153 2.94 17.88 7.67
CA TYR A 153 2.47 18.77 6.63
C TYR A 153 2.64 20.24 7.07
N ARG A 154 3.25 21.03 6.20
CA ARG A 154 3.42 22.49 6.43
C ARG A 154 3.16 23.25 5.14
N CYS A 155 2.58 24.44 5.24
CA CYS A 155 2.28 25.29 4.09
C CYS A 155 3.51 25.96 3.49
N ASP A 156 4.69 25.37 3.67
CA ASP A 156 5.92 25.91 3.07
C ASP A 156 5.89 25.71 1.55
N SER A 157 6.18 26.77 0.82
CA SER A 157 6.12 26.80 -0.64
C SER A 157 7.32 27.51 -1.23
N ASP A 158 8.53 27.02 -0.93
CA ASP A 158 9.75 27.53 -1.55
C ASP A 158 10.50 26.42 -2.31
N GLN A 159 11.63 26.76 -2.92
CA GLN A 159 12.43 25.81 -3.71
C GLN A 159 13.11 24.71 -2.88
N THR A 160 13.19 24.89 -1.57
CA THR A 160 13.93 24.01 -0.65
C THR A 160 13.03 23.19 0.29
N HIS A 161 11.75 23.57 0.39
CA HIS A 161 10.78 22.91 1.27
C HIS A 161 9.66 22.23 0.47
N THR A 162 9.30 21.05 0.91
CA THR A 162 8.13 20.33 0.41
C THR A 162 6.99 20.46 1.43
N PRO A 163 5.72 20.60 0.99
CA PRO A 163 4.58 20.72 1.90
C PRO A 163 4.33 19.47 2.73
N MET A 164 4.95 18.34 2.39
CA MET A 164 4.87 17.09 3.12
C MET A 164 6.28 16.50 3.28
N PHE A 165 6.61 16.10 4.50
CA PHE A 165 7.86 15.41 4.81
C PHE A 165 7.63 14.34 5.89
N HIS A 166 8.62 13.49 6.10
CA HIS A 166 8.55 12.44 7.13
C HIS A 166 9.36 12.86 8.35
N GLN A 167 8.81 12.55 9.52
CA GLN A 167 9.43 12.84 10.81
C GLN A 167 9.36 11.61 11.70
N VAL A 168 10.34 11.43 12.56
CA VAL A 168 10.34 10.45 13.64
C VAL A 168 10.60 11.17 14.95
N GLU A 169 9.68 11.10 15.88
CA GLU A 169 9.85 11.63 17.23
C GLU A 169 9.96 10.49 18.23
N GLY A 170 10.73 10.72 19.31
CA GLY A 170 10.84 9.76 20.42
C GLY A 170 10.30 10.34 21.71
N LEU A 171 9.59 9.52 22.50
CA LEU A 171 9.12 9.85 23.82
C LEU A 171 9.57 8.77 24.81
N HIS A 172 10.27 9.18 25.86
CA HIS A 172 10.60 8.30 26.98
C HIS A 172 10.21 8.98 28.31
N ILE A 173 9.20 8.45 28.96
CA ILE A 173 8.73 8.90 30.27
C ILE A 173 8.87 7.74 31.25
N ASP A 174 9.75 7.87 32.21
CA ASP A 174 9.95 6.90 33.28
C ASP A 174 10.57 7.58 34.51
N LYS A 175 10.65 6.85 35.63
CA LYS A 175 11.35 7.31 36.81
C LYS A 175 12.85 7.46 36.54
N ASN A 176 13.43 8.55 37.03
CA ASN A 176 14.89 8.84 36.95
C ASN A 176 15.45 9.08 35.54
N ILE A 177 14.60 9.34 34.52
CA ILE A 177 15.06 9.76 33.19
C ILE A 177 15.67 11.16 33.28
N ASN A 178 16.80 11.35 32.61
CA ASN A 178 17.55 12.61 32.60
C ASN A 178 18.22 12.84 31.25
N MET A 179 18.90 14.00 31.10
CA MET A 179 19.62 14.39 29.87
C MET A 179 20.69 13.38 29.42
N GLY A 180 21.34 12.69 30.37
CA GLY A 180 22.28 11.63 30.02
C GLY A 180 21.64 10.46 29.24
N HIS A 181 20.40 10.11 29.58
CA HIS A 181 19.64 9.11 28.84
C HIS A 181 19.27 9.60 27.42
N LEU A 182 18.84 10.85 27.30
CA LEU A 182 18.56 11.44 25.98
C LEU A 182 19.82 11.42 25.10
N LYS A 183 20.93 11.92 25.63
CA LYS A 183 22.23 11.91 24.93
C LYS A 183 22.64 10.49 24.54
N GLY A 184 22.52 9.54 25.44
CA GLY A 184 22.88 8.13 25.20
C GLY A 184 22.04 7.49 24.11
N VAL A 185 20.72 7.75 24.06
CA VAL A 185 19.83 7.27 23.02
C VAL A 185 20.19 7.87 21.66
N LEU A 186 20.44 9.17 21.60
CA LEU A 186 20.83 9.85 20.36
C LEU A 186 22.21 9.38 19.87
N ASP A 187 23.20 9.24 20.77
CA ASP A 187 24.53 8.73 20.43
C ASP A 187 24.44 7.30 19.88
N TYR A 188 23.68 6.45 20.52
CA TYR A 188 23.44 5.07 20.06
C TYR A 188 22.80 5.05 18.66
N PHE A 189 21.73 5.81 18.48
CA PHE A 189 21.02 5.89 17.20
C PHE A 189 21.94 6.36 16.07
N ILE A 190 22.64 7.48 16.26
CA ILE A 190 23.50 8.06 15.22
C ILE A 190 24.64 7.11 14.85
N ARG A 191 25.28 6.47 15.82
CA ARG A 191 26.34 5.47 15.55
C ARG A 191 25.84 4.30 14.73
N LYS A 192 24.69 3.78 15.09
CA LYS A 192 24.09 2.64 14.37
C LYS A 192 23.63 3.01 12.97
N PHE A 193 22.92 4.11 12.85
CA PHE A 193 22.31 4.52 11.59
C PHE A 193 23.35 5.00 10.54
N PHE A 194 24.38 5.72 10.98
CA PHE A 194 25.44 6.22 10.08
C PHE A 194 26.70 5.33 10.07
N GLU A 195 26.69 4.23 10.80
CA GLU A 195 27.83 3.28 10.90
C GLU A 195 29.14 3.98 11.29
N VAL A 196 29.10 4.92 12.25
CA VAL A 196 30.25 5.71 12.69
C VAL A 196 30.66 5.39 14.12
N ASP A 197 31.95 5.35 14.38
CA ASP A 197 32.50 5.06 15.72
C ASP A 197 32.51 6.27 16.66
N LYS A 198 32.65 7.47 16.11
CA LYS A 198 32.79 8.70 16.88
C LYS A 198 31.80 9.77 16.45
N ILE A 199 31.11 10.36 17.40
CA ILE A 199 30.18 11.46 17.22
C ILE A 199 30.69 12.63 18.07
N ARG A 200 30.60 13.83 17.48
CA ARG A 200 30.79 15.09 18.22
C ARG A 200 29.40 15.69 18.42
N SER A 201 28.96 15.76 19.69
CA SER A 201 27.78 16.53 20.06
C SER A 201 28.21 17.93 20.47
N GLU A 202 27.76 18.93 19.70
CA GLU A 202 27.92 20.33 20.08
C GLU A 202 26.56 20.86 20.56
N GLU A 203 26.54 21.46 21.75
CA GLU A 203 25.45 22.32 22.15
C GLU A 203 25.67 23.66 21.43
N HIS A 204 24.93 23.88 20.35
CA HIS A 204 24.79 25.23 19.83
C HIS A 204 23.83 25.98 20.76
N THR A 205 24.37 26.72 21.71
CA THR A 205 23.67 27.87 22.21
C THR A 205 23.54 28.84 21.01
N SER A 206 22.39 28.82 20.37
CA SER A 206 22.03 29.88 19.44
C SER A 206 21.98 31.17 20.28
N GLU A 207 23.02 31.95 20.26
CA GLU A 207 22.94 33.34 20.64
C GLU A 207 21.96 33.94 19.65
N LEU A 208 20.74 34.18 20.11
CA LEU A 208 19.78 35.05 19.46
C LEU A 208 20.40 36.44 19.53
N GLN A 209 21.03 36.86 18.46
CA GLN A 209 21.28 38.27 18.18
C GLN A 209 20.03 38.89 17.55
#